data_633897cd7061778b129e1d2e8593b418
#
_entry.id   633897cd7061778b129e1d2e8593b418
#
_cell.length_a   1.000
_cell.length_b   1.000
_cell.length_c   1.000
_cell.angle_alpha   90.00
_cell.angle_beta   90.00
_cell.angle_gamma   90.00
#
_symmetry.space_group_name_H-M   'P 1'
#
loop_
_entity.id
_entity.type
_entity.pdbx_description
1 polymer ?
#
loop_
_entity_poly.entity_id
_entity_poly.type
_entity_poly.pdbx_seq_one_letter_code
_entity_poly.pdbx_strand_id
1 'polypeptide(L)'
;MAFGKHVLDIDPEKACAKIEEMIRTSVSSYFNRKGIVIGLSGGLDSAVAAALSVRALGSGKVFGLLLPETDSNPVSREYGAMQAEKLGIEYKEVNISPYLEAFGVYEKRDAVVRKLFPDIPEPFKFRLVLPQNLFDEDRINAYSIEVLLEDGTVKKKRLPLKDYLELMAANDIKQRTRMIQLYYEAERRHYIVCGTTNLSETIQGFFVKFGDGGVDIEPIANLYKKQVYALGRYLGVPEEILSRAPSPDTYSYVVNDEDFYFCMPYDKLDYILYGVENNIPKEEVAALLDLTVEQIDRAWKDLVRKRDATRHLRELPPTTEF
;
A
#
# COMPACT_ATOMS: atom_id res chain seq x y z
N MET A 1 -1.70 -26.08 -16.71
CA MET A 1 -2.26 -25.18 -17.76
C MET A 1 -1.09 -24.37 -18.30
N ALA A 2 -1.09 -24.03 -19.59
CA ALA A 2 -0.06 -23.15 -20.15
C ALA A 2 -0.15 -21.76 -19.50
N PHE A 3 0.99 -21.08 -19.36
CA PHE A 3 1.02 -19.70 -18.85
C PHE A 3 0.31 -18.74 -19.80
N GLY A 4 -0.47 -17.81 -19.29
CA GLY A 4 -1.25 -16.88 -20.10
C GLY A 4 -2.03 -15.90 -19.23
N LYS A 5 -2.80 -14.96 -19.85
CA LYS A 5 -3.54 -13.92 -19.11
C LYS A 5 -4.51 -14.48 -18.07
N HIS A 6 -4.98 -15.70 -18.26
CA HIS A 6 -5.92 -16.39 -17.36
C HIS A 6 -5.33 -16.80 -16.00
N VAL A 7 -4.01 -16.83 -15.83
CA VAL A 7 -3.37 -17.26 -14.57
C VAL A 7 -3.69 -16.34 -13.39
N LEU A 8 -4.07 -15.10 -13.68
CA LEU A 8 -4.53 -14.12 -12.70
C LEU A 8 -6.06 -13.96 -12.68
N ASP A 9 -6.79 -14.74 -13.48
CA ASP A 9 -8.24 -14.72 -13.43
C ASP A 9 -8.73 -15.39 -12.13
N ILE A 10 -9.76 -14.84 -11.56
CA ILE A 10 -10.36 -15.30 -10.32
C ILE A 10 -11.86 -15.41 -10.48
N ASP A 11 -12.47 -16.39 -9.86
CA ASP A 11 -13.92 -16.43 -9.67
C ASP A 11 -14.25 -15.56 -8.44
N PRO A 12 -14.82 -14.36 -8.64
CA PRO A 12 -14.99 -13.41 -7.54
C PRO A 12 -15.93 -13.93 -6.46
N GLU A 13 -16.97 -14.66 -6.82
CA GLU A 13 -17.95 -15.21 -5.88
C GLU A 13 -17.28 -16.22 -4.94
N LYS A 14 -16.55 -17.18 -5.51
CA LYS A 14 -15.83 -18.19 -4.73
C LYS A 14 -14.71 -17.59 -3.88
N ALA A 15 -14.01 -16.60 -4.42
CA ALA A 15 -12.95 -15.92 -3.68
C ALA A 15 -13.53 -15.15 -2.48
N CYS A 16 -14.59 -14.38 -2.69
CA CYS A 16 -15.28 -13.68 -1.61
C CYS A 16 -15.76 -14.65 -0.55
N ALA A 17 -16.41 -15.76 -0.93
CA ALA A 17 -16.91 -16.74 0.05
C ALA A 17 -15.79 -17.32 0.93
N LYS A 18 -14.62 -17.63 0.36
CA LYS A 18 -13.45 -18.11 1.13
C LYS A 18 -12.89 -17.05 2.08
N ILE A 19 -12.76 -15.81 1.60
CA ILE A 19 -12.24 -14.71 2.41
C ILE A 19 -13.21 -14.36 3.54
N GLU A 20 -14.51 -14.31 3.26
CA GLU A 20 -15.55 -14.10 4.26
C GLU A 20 -15.53 -15.17 5.36
N GLU A 21 -15.34 -16.45 4.99
CA GLU A 21 -15.21 -17.53 5.95
C GLU A 21 -13.95 -17.39 6.81
N MET A 22 -12.82 -17.02 6.20
CA MET A 22 -11.59 -16.73 6.94
C MET A 22 -11.80 -15.58 7.93
N ILE A 23 -12.47 -14.49 7.51
CA ILE A 23 -12.78 -13.36 8.40
C ILE A 23 -13.67 -13.81 9.57
N ARG A 24 -14.76 -14.54 9.31
CA ARG A 24 -15.67 -15.04 10.35
C ARG A 24 -14.93 -15.91 11.37
N THR A 25 -14.17 -16.87 10.89
CA THR A 25 -13.39 -17.80 11.73
C THR A 25 -12.35 -17.07 12.55
N SER A 26 -11.61 -16.14 11.93
CA SER A 26 -10.60 -15.35 12.64
C SER A 26 -11.20 -14.52 13.76
N VAL A 27 -12.26 -13.78 13.49
CA VAL A 27 -12.92 -12.92 14.51
C VAL A 27 -13.51 -13.75 15.63
N SER A 28 -14.33 -14.76 15.33
CA SER A 28 -15.11 -15.46 16.34
C SER A 28 -14.30 -16.54 17.07
N SER A 29 -13.63 -17.40 16.33
CA SER A 29 -13.04 -18.63 16.88
C SER A 29 -11.56 -18.49 17.22
N TYR A 30 -10.77 -17.83 16.37
CA TYR A 30 -9.32 -17.70 16.58
C TYR A 30 -8.99 -16.62 17.59
N PHE A 31 -9.49 -15.38 17.39
CA PHE A 31 -9.21 -14.25 18.27
C PHE A 31 -10.25 -14.06 19.38
N ASN A 32 -11.40 -14.70 19.30
CA ASN A 32 -12.53 -14.52 20.22
C ASN A 32 -12.87 -13.02 20.40
N ARG A 33 -13.15 -12.32 19.29
CA ARG A 33 -13.48 -10.90 19.24
C ARG A 33 -14.87 -10.67 18.66
N LYS A 34 -15.35 -9.43 18.75
CA LYS A 34 -16.74 -9.08 18.40
C LYS A 34 -16.89 -8.47 17.02
N GLY A 35 -15.80 -8.01 16.39
CA GLY A 35 -15.82 -7.33 15.11
C GLY A 35 -14.43 -6.86 14.66
N ILE A 36 -14.43 -5.94 13.71
CA ILE A 36 -13.23 -5.45 13.00
C ILE A 36 -13.17 -3.93 13.04
N VAL A 37 -11.96 -3.39 13.25
CA VAL A 37 -11.60 -2.01 12.92
C VAL A 37 -10.77 -2.01 11.65
N ILE A 38 -11.05 -1.11 10.72
CA ILE A 38 -10.34 -0.98 9.45
C ILE A 38 -10.04 0.49 9.11
N GLY A 39 -8.84 0.76 8.61
CA GLY A 39 -8.48 2.05 8.05
C GLY A 39 -9.05 2.23 6.64
N LEU A 40 -9.76 3.33 6.40
CA LEU A 40 -10.34 3.67 5.11
C LEU A 40 -9.51 4.77 4.46
N SER A 41 -8.59 4.38 3.60
CA SER A 41 -7.66 5.30 2.92
C SER A 41 -8.26 6.00 1.69
N GLY A 42 -9.47 5.62 1.27
CA GLY A 42 -10.05 6.04 -0.01
C GLY A 42 -9.40 5.37 -1.22
N GLY A 43 -8.57 4.36 -1.02
CA GLY A 43 -7.99 3.49 -2.04
C GLY A 43 -8.75 2.19 -2.19
N LEU A 44 -8.51 1.49 -3.32
CA LEU A 44 -9.19 0.27 -3.70
C LEU A 44 -9.04 -0.86 -2.66
N ASP A 45 -7.82 -1.09 -2.17
CA ASP A 45 -7.53 -2.21 -1.26
C ASP A 45 -8.33 -2.09 0.03
N SER A 46 -8.34 -0.91 0.65
CA SER A 46 -9.12 -0.65 1.85
C SER A 46 -10.64 -0.76 1.61
N ALA A 47 -11.11 -0.34 0.43
CA ALA A 47 -12.51 -0.43 0.06
C ALA A 47 -12.97 -1.89 -0.13
N VAL A 48 -12.13 -2.72 -0.76
CA VAL A 48 -12.38 -4.16 -0.96
C VAL A 48 -12.36 -4.91 0.37
N ALA A 49 -11.33 -4.67 1.21
CA ALA A 49 -11.23 -5.31 2.52
C ALA A 49 -12.40 -4.94 3.45
N ALA A 50 -12.85 -3.67 3.41
CA ALA A 50 -14.03 -3.22 4.16
C ALA A 50 -15.32 -3.90 3.68
N ALA A 51 -15.53 -3.98 2.36
CA ALA A 51 -16.71 -4.62 1.78
C ALA A 51 -16.76 -6.12 2.12
N LEU A 52 -15.62 -6.83 2.04
CA LEU A 52 -15.51 -8.24 2.47
C LEU A 52 -15.81 -8.41 3.96
N SER A 53 -15.31 -7.49 4.80
CA SER A 53 -15.56 -7.50 6.25
C SER A 53 -17.03 -7.33 6.56
N VAL A 54 -17.73 -6.41 5.87
CA VAL A 54 -19.17 -6.20 6.04
C VAL A 54 -19.99 -7.40 5.57
N ARG A 55 -19.63 -8.01 4.45
CA ARG A 55 -20.28 -9.24 3.97
C ARG A 55 -20.10 -10.41 4.94
N ALA A 56 -18.91 -10.50 5.55
CA ALA A 56 -18.62 -11.56 6.51
C ALA A 56 -19.35 -11.41 7.84
N LEU A 57 -19.46 -10.19 8.38
CA LEU A 57 -19.84 -9.94 9.76
C LEU A 57 -21.13 -9.12 9.92
N GLY A 58 -21.57 -8.42 8.87
CA GLY A 58 -22.58 -7.36 8.92
C GLY A 58 -21.99 -5.99 9.31
N SER A 59 -22.63 -4.90 8.84
CA SER A 59 -22.15 -3.53 9.01
C SER A 59 -21.99 -3.12 10.49
N GLY A 60 -22.86 -3.59 11.39
CA GLY A 60 -22.78 -3.29 12.83
C GLY A 60 -21.56 -3.87 13.56
N LYS A 61 -20.74 -4.71 12.91
CA LYS A 61 -19.52 -5.31 13.48
C LYS A 61 -18.23 -4.84 12.77
N VAL A 62 -18.34 -3.85 11.92
CA VAL A 62 -17.20 -3.23 11.23
C VAL A 62 -17.16 -1.74 11.57
N PHE A 63 -16.02 -1.25 12.00
CA PHE A 63 -15.83 0.14 12.37
C PHE A 63 -14.70 0.73 11.50
N GLY A 64 -15.01 1.82 10.78
CA GLY A 64 -14.07 2.52 9.90
C GLY A 64 -13.31 3.64 10.59
N LEU A 65 -12.02 3.81 10.27
CA LEU A 65 -11.24 4.99 10.64
C LEU A 65 -10.73 5.72 9.41
N LEU A 66 -10.98 7.02 9.35
CA LEU A 66 -10.34 7.96 8.45
C LEU A 66 -9.21 8.65 9.22
N LEU A 67 -7.99 8.53 8.77
CA LEU A 67 -6.78 8.97 9.48
C LEU A 67 -5.96 9.97 8.63
N PRO A 68 -6.57 11.13 8.25
CA PRO A 68 -5.89 12.15 7.46
C PRO A 68 -4.77 12.82 8.25
N GLU A 69 -3.80 13.36 7.52
CA GLU A 69 -2.73 14.22 8.03
C GLU A 69 -2.44 15.33 7.03
N THR A 70 -1.54 16.25 7.35
CA THR A 70 -1.26 17.48 6.57
C THR A 70 -0.92 17.23 5.09
N ASP A 71 -0.21 16.13 4.78
CA ASP A 71 0.18 15.81 3.41
C ASP A 71 -0.85 14.93 2.66
N SER A 72 -1.89 14.44 3.37
CA SER A 72 -2.92 13.59 2.76
C SER A 72 -3.70 14.31 1.68
N ASN A 73 -3.98 13.62 0.58
CA ASN A 73 -4.84 14.14 -0.46
C ASN A 73 -6.30 14.26 0.08
N PRO A 74 -6.94 15.43 0.00
CA PRO A 74 -8.33 15.62 0.46
C PRO A 74 -9.31 14.58 -0.12
N VAL A 75 -9.12 14.16 -1.37
CA VAL A 75 -9.95 13.15 -2.06
C VAL A 75 -9.90 11.79 -1.35
N SER A 76 -8.79 11.44 -0.70
CA SER A 76 -8.66 10.20 0.07
C SER A 76 -9.68 10.13 1.21
N ARG A 77 -9.87 11.24 1.91
CA ARG A 77 -10.87 11.38 2.96
C ARG A 77 -12.30 11.25 2.44
N GLU A 78 -12.61 11.93 1.32
CA GLU A 78 -13.92 11.90 0.70
C GLU A 78 -14.29 10.48 0.24
N TYR A 79 -13.37 9.78 -0.41
CA TYR A 79 -13.60 8.42 -0.90
C TYR A 79 -13.68 7.39 0.23
N GLY A 80 -12.90 7.58 1.30
CA GLY A 80 -13.02 6.75 2.51
C GLY A 80 -14.38 6.89 3.18
N ALA A 81 -14.89 8.12 3.31
CA ALA A 81 -16.23 8.40 3.84
C ALA A 81 -17.33 7.84 2.93
N MET A 82 -17.23 8.07 1.61
CA MET A 82 -18.15 7.52 0.61
C MET A 82 -18.28 5.98 0.72
N GLN A 83 -17.15 5.28 0.88
CA GLN A 83 -17.16 3.83 1.04
C GLN A 83 -17.82 3.41 2.36
N ALA A 84 -17.54 4.10 3.46
CA ALA A 84 -18.16 3.81 4.75
C ALA A 84 -19.67 3.99 4.72
N GLU A 85 -20.15 5.09 4.14
CA GLU A 85 -21.57 5.39 3.96
C GLU A 85 -22.27 4.37 3.08
N LYS A 86 -21.64 4.01 1.94
CA LYS A 86 -22.17 2.98 1.05
C LYS A 86 -22.32 1.62 1.75
N LEU A 87 -21.37 1.26 2.61
CA LEU A 87 -21.40 0.01 3.36
C LEU A 87 -22.31 0.07 4.61
N GLY A 88 -22.78 1.24 4.99
CA GLY A 88 -23.60 1.46 6.19
C GLY A 88 -22.86 1.13 7.49
N ILE A 89 -21.54 1.37 7.53
CA ILE A 89 -20.71 1.16 8.73
C ILE A 89 -20.55 2.45 9.52
N GLU A 90 -20.45 2.32 10.84
CA GLU A 90 -20.01 3.42 11.69
C GLU A 90 -18.56 3.75 11.39
N TYR A 91 -18.23 5.03 11.29
CA TYR A 91 -16.85 5.48 11.09
C TYR A 91 -16.54 6.76 11.87
N LYS A 92 -15.25 7.01 12.05
CA LYS A 92 -14.73 8.19 12.73
C LYS A 92 -13.54 8.75 11.97
N GLU A 93 -13.44 10.06 11.91
CA GLU A 93 -12.26 10.75 11.45
C GLU A 93 -11.38 11.17 12.63
N VAL A 94 -10.08 10.91 12.53
CA VAL A 94 -9.06 11.35 13.49
C VAL A 94 -7.91 11.96 12.70
N ASN A 95 -7.76 13.29 12.75
CA ASN A 95 -6.60 13.96 12.20
C ASN A 95 -5.36 13.61 13.03
N ILE A 96 -4.38 12.95 12.40
CA ILE A 96 -3.15 12.52 13.08
C ILE A 96 -2.01 13.54 13.03
N SER A 97 -2.19 14.69 12.34
CA SER A 97 -1.15 15.74 12.25
C SER A 97 -0.59 16.20 13.60
N PRO A 98 -1.39 16.42 14.66
CA PRO A 98 -0.84 16.87 15.96
C PRO A 98 0.13 15.84 16.57
N TYR A 99 -0.09 14.55 16.37
CA TYR A 99 0.83 13.52 16.83
C TYR A 99 2.13 13.51 16.03
N LEU A 100 2.03 13.72 14.71
CA LEU A 100 3.19 13.79 13.81
C LEU A 100 4.03 15.03 14.07
N GLU A 101 3.41 16.15 14.39
CA GLU A 101 4.08 17.39 14.84
C GLU A 101 4.86 17.13 16.14
N ALA A 102 4.22 16.49 17.14
CA ALA A 102 4.86 16.18 18.42
C ALA A 102 6.07 15.23 18.24
N PHE A 103 6.04 14.34 17.25
CA PHE A 103 7.19 13.50 16.87
C PHE A 103 8.24 14.22 16.01
N GLY A 104 7.98 15.48 15.60
CA GLY A 104 8.87 16.26 14.74
C GLY A 104 8.98 15.69 13.31
N VAL A 105 7.94 15.02 12.81
CA VAL A 105 7.96 14.38 11.49
C VAL A 105 8.16 15.41 10.38
N TYR A 106 7.36 16.47 10.41
CA TYR A 106 7.40 17.52 9.39
C TYR A 106 8.73 18.30 9.44
N GLU A 107 9.23 18.62 10.64
CA GLU A 107 10.52 19.28 10.82
C GLU A 107 11.69 18.46 10.26
N LYS A 108 11.76 17.16 10.59
CA LYS A 108 12.80 16.25 10.08
C LYS A 108 12.77 16.14 8.56
N ARG A 109 11.57 15.99 8.00
CA ARG A 109 11.32 15.94 6.56
C ARG A 109 11.80 17.22 5.86
N ASP A 110 11.36 18.39 6.34
CA ASP A 110 11.67 19.67 5.73
C ASP A 110 13.14 20.04 5.87
N ALA A 111 13.80 19.62 6.95
CA ALA A 111 15.24 19.79 7.12
C ALA A 111 16.05 19.10 6.02
N VAL A 112 15.63 17.90 5.57
CA VAL A 112 16.27 17.22 4.43
C VAL A 112 16.03 17.98 3.13
N VAL A 113 14.80 18.46 2.90
CA VAL A 113 14.47 19.24 1.69
C VAL A 113 15.32 20.53 1.64
N ARG A 114 15.36 21.31 2.72
CA ARG A 114 16.14 22.56 2.82
C ARG A 114 17.64 22.33 2.68
N LYS A 115 18.17 21.24 3.25
CA LYS A 115 19.57 20.84 3.06
C LYS A 115 19.91 20.60 1.58
N LEU A 116 19.02 19.96 0.84
CA LEU A 116 19.24 19.68 -0.58
C LEU A 116 18.96 20.90 -1.48
N PHE A 117 18.06 21.75 -1.08
CA PHE A 117 17.64 22.94 -1.81
C PHE A 117 17.64 24.16 -0.89
N PRO A 118 18.81 24.74 -0.55
CA PRO A 118 18.93 25.82 0.43
C PRO A 118 18.11 27.08 0.10
N ASP A 119 17.96 27.36 -1.21
CA ASP A 119 17.28 28.57 -1.70
C ASP A 119 15.82 28.27 -2.14
N ILE A 120 15.18 27.25 -1.55
CA ILE A 120 13.82 26.92 -1.93
C ILE A 120 12.85 27.84 -1.22
N PRO A 121 11.92 28.53 -1.94
CA PRO A 121 10.87 29.31 -1.31
C PRO A 121 9.83 28.42 -0.64
N GLU A 122 9.17 28.93 0.36
CA GLU A 122 8.00 28.31 0.99
C GLU A 122 6.70 29.02 0.55
N PRO A 123 5.57 28.29 0.46
CA PRO A 123 5.45 26.85 0.67
C PRO A 123 5.96 26.03 -0.53
N PHE A 124 6.34 24.79 -0.29
CA PHE A 124 6.70 23.81 -1.32
C PHE A 124 6.02 22.47 -1.08
N LYS A 125 5.88 21.68 -2.14
CA LYS A 125 5.48 20.27 -2.07
C LYS A 125 6.62 19.40 -2.55
N PHE A 126 6.72 18.17 -2.06
CA PHE A 126 7.76 17.25 -2.53
C PHE A 126 7.26 15.81 -2.63
N ARG A 127 7.99 15.02 -3.41
CA ARG A 127 7.83 13.58 -3.54
C ARG A 127 9.16 12.89 -3.76
N LEU A 128 9.18 11.58 -3.51
CA LEU A 128 10.29 10.72 -3.88
C LEU A 128 9.91 9.91 -5.11
N VAL A 129 10.85 9.77 -6.04
CA VAL A 129 10.65 9.00 -7.27
C VAL A 129 11.88 8.13 -7.56
N LEU A 130 11.64 6.94 -8.10
CA LEU A 130 12.66 6.10 -8.69
C LEU A 130 12.80 6.42 -10.19
N PRO A 131 13.94 6.08 -10.84
CA PRO A 131 14.04 6.15 -12.29
C PRO A 131 12.98 5.25 -12.95
N GLN A 132 12.38 5.68 -14.08
CA GLN A 132 11.29 4.96 -14.75
C GLN A 132 11.74 4.17 -16.00
N ASN A 133 13.02 3.86 -16.10
CA ASN A 133 13.65 3.19 -17.25
C ASN A 133 14.03 1.72 -16.98
N LEU A 134 13.29 1.03 -16.12
CA LEU A 134 13.59 -0.35 -15.71
C LEU A 134 13.66 -1.33 -16.87
N PHE A 135 12.81 -1.16 -17.88
CA PHE A 135 12.78 -2.03 -19.06
C PHE A 135 13.85 -1.65 -20.10
N ASP A 136 14.41 -0.45 -20.05
CA ASP A 136 15.26 0.09 -21.11
C ASP A 136 16.76 -0.16 -20.84
N GLU A 137 17.17 -0.03 -19.56
CA GLU A 137 18.59 -0.14 -19.20
C GLU A 137 18.82 -0.76 -17.81
N ASP A 138 20.01 -1.30 -17.59
CA ASP A 138 20.45 -1.71 -16.25
C ASP A 138 20.68 -0.48 -15.39
N ARG A 139 20.10 -0.45 -14.19
CA ARG A 139 20.12 0.70 -13.30
C ARG A 139 20.32 0.34 -11.83
N ILE A 140 20.68 1.38 -11.08
CA ILE A 140 20.65 1.35 -9.61
C ILE A 140 19.37 2.04 -9.16
N ASN A 141 18.60 1.40 -8.25
CA ASN A 141 17.42 1.98 -7.60
C ASN A 141 17.85 3.07 -6.62
N ALA A 142 18.19 4.26 -7.16
CA ALA A 142 18.53 5.42 -6.37
C ALA A 142 17.39 6.44 -6.47
N TYR A 143 16.77 6.74 -5.32
CA TYR A 143 15.73 7.73 -5.27
C TYR A 143 16.21 9.13 -5.65
N SER A 144 15.32 9.86 -6.29
CA SER A 144 15.41 11.30 -6.45
C SER A 144 14.30 11.97 -5.65
N ILE A 145 14.58 13.15 -5.16
CA ILE A 145 13.57 14.04 -4.58
C ILE A 145 13.16 15.06 -5.62
N GLU A 146 11.87 15.21 -5.84
CA GLU A 146 11.25 16.25 -6.66
C GLU A 146 10.51 17.22 -5.77
N VAL A 147 10.75 18.51 -5.98
CA VAL A 147 10.10 19.58 -5.23
C VAL A 147 9.34 20.46 -6.20
N LEU A 148 8.04 20.61 -5.94
CA LEU A 148 7.12 21.46 -6.69
C LEU A 148 6.94 22.80 -5.96
N LEU A 149 7.20 23.89 -6.65
CA LEU A 149 7.01 25.26 -6.21
C LEU A 149 5.61 25.78 -6.58
N GLU A 150 5.19 26.90 -5.95
CA GLU A 150 3.89 27.51 -6.24
C GLU A 150 3.71 27.96 -7.69
N ASP A 151 4.81 28.36 -8.36
CA ASP A 151 4.80 28.75 -9.77
C ASP A 151 4.72 27.57 -10.75
N GLY A 152 4.63 26.35 -10.24
CA GLY A 152 4.61 25.11 -11.01
C GLY A 152 6.01 24.57 -11.40
N THR A 153 7.08 25.27 -11.01
CA THR A 153 8.45 24.79 -11.27
C THR A 153 8.74 23.52 -10.46
N VAL A 154 9.30 22.50 -11.12
CA VAL A 154 9.76 21.29 -10.47
C VAL A 154 11.28 21.27 -10.43
N LYS A 155 11.85 21.17 -9.24
CA LYS A 155 13.29 20.96 -9.02
C LYS A 155 13.53 19.51 -8.63
N LYS A 156 14.55 18.87 -9.23
CA LYS A 156 14.90 17.46 -8.98
C LYS A 156 16.37 17.33 -8.57
N LYS A 157 16.62 16.53 -7.55
CA LYS A 157 17.98 16.12 -7.14
C LYS A 157 18.02 14.65 -6.78
N ARG A 158 19.15 13.98 -7.05
CA ARG A 158 19.41 12.64 -6.53
C ARG A 158 19.47 12.70 -5.00
N LEU A 159 18.83 11.75 -4.35
CA LEU A 159 18.75 11.68 -2.89
C LEU A 159 19.92 10.84 -2.35
N PRO A 160 20.84 11.43 -1.55
CA PRO A 160 21.89 10.66 -0.88
C PRO A 160 21.30 9.63 0.08
N LEU A 161 21.95 8.48 0.25
CA LEU A 161 21.44 7.39 1.09
C LEU A 161 21.09 7.83 2.52
N LYS A 162 21.92 8.65 3.16
CA LYS A 162 21.68 9.15 4.52
C LYS A 162 20.39 9.97 4.59
N ASP A 163 20.16 10.84 3.61
CA ASP A 163 18.98 11.70 3.54
C ASP A 163 17.72 10.89 3.18
N TYR A 164 17.86 9.86 2.33
CA TYR A 164 16.80 8.89 2.06
C TYR A 164 16.36 8.17 3.34
N LEU A 165 17.30 7.63 4.11
CA LEU A 165 17.00 6.92 5.36
C LEU A 165 16.30 7.81 6.39
N GLU A 166 16.69 9.08 6.49
CA GLU A 166 16.05 10.06 7.38
C GLU A 166 14.61 10.34 6.95
N LEU A 167 14.38 10.57 5.64
CA LEU A 167 13.04 10.80 5.11
C LEU A 167 12.14 9.58 5.28
N MET A 168 12.65 8.37 5.01
CA MET A 168 11.87 7.15 5.18
C MET A 168 11.53 6.91 6.64
N ALA A 169 12.49 7.10 7.56
CA ALA A 169 12.24 6.95 8.98
C ALA A 169 11.18 7.93 9.49
N ALA A 170 11.21 9.19 9.04
CA ALA A 170 10.19 10.18 9.36
C ALA A 170 8.83 9.82 8.77
N ASN A 171 8.79 9.37 7.50
CA ASN A 171 7.56 9.00 6.82
C ASN A 171 6.89 7.76 7.44
N ASP A 172 7.68 6.78 7.86
CA ASP A 172 7.18 5.55 8.50
C ASP A 172 6.45 5.81 9.83
N ILE A 173 6.76 6.92 10.52
CA ILE A 173 6.02 7.34 11.72
C ILE A 173 4.55 7.59 11.39
N LYS A 174 4.23 8.05 10.19
CA LYS A 174 2.84 8.30 9.75
C LYS A 174 2.03 7.00 9.82
N GLN A 175 2.54 5.91 9.22
CA GLN A 175 1.85 4.62 9.21
C GLN A 175 1.78 3.99 10.62
N ARG A 176 2.85 4.12 11.42
CA ARG A 176 2.83 3.65 12.81
C ARG A 176 1.83 4.42 13.67
N THR A 177 1.68 5.72 13.45
CA THR A 177 0.66 6.53 14.13
C THR A 177 -0.76 6.10 13.76
N ARG A 178 -1.01 5.78 12.47
CA ARG A 178 -2.29 5.21 12.03
C ARG A 178 -2.57 3.87 12.72
N MET A 179 -1.60 2.98 12.77
CA MET A 179 -1.72 1.69 13.46
C MET A 179 -2.11 1.86 14.93
N ILE A 180 -1.47 2.78 15.66
CA ILE A 180 -1.81 3.07 17.06
C ILE A 180 -3.30 3.45 17.20
N GLN A 181 -3.83 4.28 16.30
CA GLN A 181 -5.23 4.69 16.34
C GLN A 181 -6.19 3.52 16.01
N LEU A 182 -5.80 2.65 15.08
CA LEU A 182 -6.58 1.44 14.75
C LEU A 182 -6.67 0.50 15.97
N TYR A 183 -5.56 0.22 16.62
CA TYR A 183 -5.53 -0.65 17.79
C TYR A 183 -6.26 -0.04 18.99
N TYR A 184 -6.14 1.28 19.22
CA TYR A 184 -6.91 1.96 20.27
C TYR A 184 -8.42 1.74 20.10
N GLU A 185 -8.94 1.90 18.87
CA GLU A 185 -10.36 1.69 18.60
C GLU A 185 -10.73 0.19 18.63
N ALA A 186 -9.83 -0.69 18.24
CA ALA A 186 -10.06 -2.14 18.28
C ALA A 186 -10.14 -2.66 19.74
N GLU A 187 -9.18 -2.29 20.58
CA GLU A 187 -9.12 -2.71 21.98
C GLU A 187 -10.37 -2.25 22.76
N ARG A 188 -10.74 -0.97 22.65
CA ARG A 188 -11.92 -0.44 23.36
C ARG A 188 -13.25 -1.05 22.91
N ARG A 189 -13.33 -1.62 21.70
CA ARG A 189 -14.50 -2.30 21.17
C ARG A 189 -14.46 -3.81 21.34
N HIS A 190 -13.35 -4.36 21.78
CA HIS A 190 -13.07 -5.80 21.75
C HIS A 190 -13.12 -6.36 20.32
N TYR A 191 -12.54 -5.64 19.38
CA TYR A 191 -12.41 -5.93 17.96
C TYR A 191 -10.97 -6.32 17.61
N ILE A 192 -10.72 -6.70 16.37
CA ILE A 192 -9.40 -6.88 15.77
C ILE A 192 -9.15 -5.82 14.70
N VAL A 193 -7.89 -5.62 14.35
CA VAL A 193 -7.47 -4.74 13.25
C VAL A 193 -7.37 -5.54 11.95
N CYS A 194 -8.03 -5.04 10.91
CA CYS A 194 -8.00 -5.59 9.56
C CYS A 194 -6.99 -4.83 8.71
N GLY A 195 -6.03 -5.54 8.15
CA GLY A 195 -5.09 -5.06 7.14
C GLY A 195 -5.71 -4.97 5.76
N THR A 196 -5.02 -4.24 4.90
CA THR A 196 -5.47 -3.95 3.53
C THR A 196 -4.38 -4.18 2.49
N THR A 197 -3.26 -4.78 2.88
CA THR A 197 -2.11 -5.05 2.01
C THR A 197 -2.44 -6.18 1.04
N ASN A 198 -2.16 -6.02 -0.24
CA ASN A 198 -2.33 -7.05 -1.26
C ASN A 198 -1.05 -7.87 -1.46
N LEU A 199 -1.10 -8.94 -2.27
CA LEU A 199 0.02 -9.85 -2.49
C LEU A 199 1.23 -9.15 -3.11
N SER A 200 1.01 -8.28 -4.10
CA SER A 200 2.10 -7.60 -4.81
C SER A 200 2.88 -6.66 -3.87
N GLU A 201 2.18 -6.00 -2.96
CA GLU A 201 2.78 -5.17 -1.90
C GLU A 201 3.49 -6.05 -0.85
N THR A 202 2.83 -7.11 -0.38
CA THR A 202 3.39 -8.03 0.63
C THR A 202 4.70 -8.66 0.17
N ILE A 203 4.74 -9.22 -1.05
CA ILE A 203 5.95 -9.89 -1.57
C ILE A 203 7.10 -8.89 -1.73
N GLN A 204 6.79 -7.68 -2.20
CA GLN A 204 7.79 -6.65 -2.46
C GLN A 204 8.20 -5.85 -1.21
N GLY A 205 7.51 -6.06 -0.08
CA GLY A 205 7.75 -5.31 1.15
C GLY A 205 7.36 -3.83 1.04
N PHE A 206 6.32 -3.56 0.28
CA PHE A 206 5.76 -2.21 0.13
C PHE A 206 4.74 -1.94 1.25
N PHE A 207 5.21 -1.97 2.46
CA PHE A 207 4.47 -1.66 3.70
C PHE A 207 5.44 -1.31 4.82
N VAL A 208 4.95 -0.69 5.87
CA VAL A 208 5.74 -0.34 7.06
C VAL A 208 5.51 -1.38 8.16
N LYS A 209 6.58 -2.07 8.57
CA LYS A 209 6.52 -3.01 9.69
C LYS A 209 6.02 -2.31 10.96
N PHE A 210 4.97 -2.85 11.59
CA PHE A 210 4.28 -2.23 12.73
C PHE A 210 3.64 -0.86 12.40
N GLY A 211 3.38 -0.61 11.12
CA GLY A 211 2.53 0.46 10.63
C GLY A 211 1.29 -0.16 9.97
N ASP A 212 1.15 0.00 8.66
CA ASP A 212 0.11 -0.69 7.88
C ASP A 212 0.27 -2.21 7.83
N GLY A 213 1.50 -2.74 8.03
CA GLY A 213 1.74 -4.17 8.27
C GLY A 213 1.55 -4.61 9.73
N GLY A 214 1.09 -3.73 10.64
CA GLY A 214 0.78 -4.05 12.03
C GLY A 214 -0.71 -4.32 12.22
N VAL A 215 -1.17 -5.53 11.92
CA VAL A 215 -2.59 -5.89 11.87
C VAL A 215 -2.81 -7.32 12.37
N ASP A 216 -4.06 -7.68 12.63
CA ASP A 216 -4.41 -9.02 13.14
C ASP A 216 -4.79 -9.98 12.01
N ILE A 217 -5.42 -9.48 10.92
CA ILE A 217 -5.77 -10.26 9.73
C ILE A 217 -5.49 -9.48 8.44
N GLU A 218 -5.19 -10.20 7.37
CA GLU A 218 -4.87 -9.67 6.03
C GLU A 218 -5.75 -10.34 4.97
N PRO A 219 -7.01 -9.91 4.78
CA PRO A 219 -7.97 -10.62 3.93
C PRO A 219 -7.59 -10.74 2.46
N ILE A 220 -6.80 -9.79 1.94
CA ILE A 220 -6.44 -9.70 0.53
C ILE A 220 -4.95 -9.93 0.26
N ALA A 221 -4.16 -10.32 1.27
CA ALA A 221 -2.71 -10.52 1.14
C ALA A 221 -2.30 -11.63 0.15
N ASN A 222 -3.23 -12.50 -0.23
CA ASN A 222 -3.02 -13.56 -1.23
C ASN A 222 -3.55 -13.20 -2.63
N LEU A 223 -3.98 -11.96 -2.85
CA LEU A 223 -4.54 -11.49 -4.11
C LEU A 223 -3.59 -10.51 -4.79
N TYR A 224 -3.26 -10.76 -6.06
CA TYR A 224 -2.60 -9.78 -6.91
C TYR A 224 -3.49 -8.55 -7.13
N LYS A 225 -2.90 -7.40 -7.43
CA LYS A 225 -3.65 -6.15 -7.63
C LYS A 225 -4.77 -6.28 -8.67
N LYS A 226 -4.52 -6.97 -9.78
CA LYS A 226 -5.52 -7.30 -10.80
C LYS A 226 -6.73 -8.04 -10.22
N GLN A 227 -6.48 -8.99 -9.31
CA GLN A 227 -7.53 -9.75 -8.64
C GLN A 227 -8.32 -8.90 -7.64
N VAL A 228 -7.65 -7.98 -6.93
CA VAL A 228 -8.31 -6.99 -6.06
C VAL A 228 -9.25 -6.10 -6.88
N TYR A 229 -8.85 -5.66 -8.08
CA TYR A 229 -9.74 -4.94 -8.99
C TYR A 229 -10.96 -5.76 -9.41
N ALA A 230 -10.78 -7.05 -9.69
CA ALA A 230 -11.89 -7.93 -10.04
C ALA A 230 -12.90 -8.07 -8.89
N LEU A 231 -12.39 -8.25 -7.66
CA LEU A 231 -13.26 -8.26 -6.48
C LEU A 231 -13.92 -6.90 -6.22
N GLY A 232 -13.20 -5.81 -6.39
CA GLY A 232 -13.76 -4.46 -6.22
C GLY A 232 -14.98 -4.21 -7.11
N ARG A 233 -14.90 -4.61 -8.39
CA ARG A 233 -16.04 -4.54 -9.32
C ARG A 233 -17.19 -5.43 -8.88
N TYR A 234 -16.90 -6.68 -8.51
CA TYR A 234 -17.91 -7.64 -8.05
C TYR A 234 -18.61 -7.18 -6.76
N LEU A 235 -17.88 -6.59 -5.83
CA LEU A 235 -18.39 -6.06 -4.57
C LEU A 235 -19.09 -4.70 -4.74
N GLY A 236 -19.05 -4.13 -5.94
CA GLY A 236 -19.66 -2.86 -6.26
C GLY A 236 -18.95 -1.67 -5.59
N VAL A 237 -17.64 -1.71 -5.42
CA VAL A 237 -16.86 -0.53 -4.97
C VAL A 237 -17.15 0.66 -5.90
N PRO A 238 -17.31 1.91 -5.38
CA PRO A 238 -17.57 3.09 -6.21
C PRO A 238 -16.56 3.25 -7.35
N GLU A 239 -17.04 3.69 -8.52
CA GLU A 239 -16.21 3.84 -9.72
C GLU A 239 -15.10 4.89 -9.51
N GLU A 240 -15.36 5.90 -8.70
CA GLU A 240 -14.40 6.93 -8.30
C GLU A 240 -13.17 6.33 -7.59
N ILE A 241 -13.39 5.29 -6.79
CA ILE A 241 -12.33 4.54 -6.11
C ILE A 241 -11.65 3.56 -7.09
N LEU A 242 -12.44 2.87 -7.94
CA LEU A 242 -11.93 1.90 -8.92
C LEU A 242 -11.04 2.55 -9.98
N SER A 243 -11.36 3.78 -10.39
CA SER A 243 -10.61 4.52 -11.41
C SER A 243 -9.41 5.30 -10.87
N ARG A 244 -9.30 5.43 -9.53
CA ARG A 244 -8.21 6.14 -8.91
C ARG A 244 -6.88 5.40 -9.07
N ALA A 245 -5.84 6.10 -9.53
CA ALA A 245 -4.50 5.54 -9.59
C ALA A 245 -3.99 5.18 -8.17
N PRO A 246 -3.40 3.99 -7.97
CA PRO A 246 -2.80 3.62 -6.69
C PRO A 246 -1.68 4.58 -6.28
N SER A 247 -1.70 4.99 -5.01
CA SER A 247 -0.77 5.99 -4.45
C SER A 247 -0.55 5.72 -2.96
N PRO A 248 0.68 5.89 -2.44
CA PRO A 248 0.96 5.75 -1.02
C PRO A 248 0.31 6.83 -0.16
N ASP A 249 -0.13 7.94 -0.76
CA ASP A 249 -0.81 9.10 -0.10
C ASP A 249 -0.07 9.63 1.16
N THR A 250 1.27 9.68 1.08
CA THR A 250 2.15 10.05 2.20
C THR A 250 3.04 11.25 1.90
N TYR A 251 2.98 11.79 0.68
CA TYR A 251 3.76 12.93 0.22
C TYR A 251 2.87 14.10 -0.18
N SER A 252 3.32 15.31 0.11
CA SER A 252 2.60 16.55 -0.23
C SER A 252 2.49 16.81 -1.73
N TYR A 253 3.42 16.30 -2.53
CA TYR A 253 3.32 16.24 -3.99
C TYR A 253 2.89 14.83 -4.39
N VAL A 254 1.76 14.72 -5.10
CA VAL A 254 1.16 13.43 -5.46
C VAL A 254 2.16 12.56 -6.23
N VAL A 255 2.28 11.32 -5.82
CA VAL A 255 3.08 10.29 -6.49
C VAL A 255 2.25 9.00 -6.53
N ASN A 256 2.33 8.26 -7.64
CA ASN A 256 1.76 6.93 -7.76
C ASN A 256 2.73 5.85 -7.29
N ASP A 257 2.24 4.64 -7.07
CA ASP A 257 3.05 3.50 -6.62
C ASP A 257 4.12 3.10 -7.65
N GLU A 258 3.84 3.30 -8.95
CA GLU A 258 4.78 3.01 -10.03
C GLU A 258 6.00 3.92 -9.94
N ASP A 259 5.81 5.24 -9.86
CA ASP A 259 6.88 6.22 -9.77
C ASP A 259 7.65 6.13 -8.46
N PHE A 260 6.94 5.80 -7.37
CA PHE A 260 7.54 5.74 -6.06
C PHE A 260 8.30 4.43 -5.81
N TYR A 261 7.75 3.27 -6.21
CA TYR A 261 8.30 1.99 -5.77
C TYR A 261 8.46 0.93 -6.85
N PHE A 262 7.41 0.64 -7.63
CA PHE A 262 7.42 -0.53 -8.52
C PHE A 262 8.18 -0.31 -9.83
N CYS A 263 8.21 0.92 -10.33
CA CYS A 263 8.86 1.31 -11.58
C CYS A 263 8.30 0.63 -12.84
N MET A 264 7.10 0.09 -12.71
CA MET A 264 6.33 -0.53 -13.78
C MET A 264 4.84 -0.54 -13.42
N PRO A 265 3.93 -0.52 -14.41
CA PRO A 265 2.50 -0.58 -14.15
C PRO A 265 2.07 -1.95 -13.63
N TYR A 266 1.01 -1.98 -12.80
CA TYR A 266 0.50 -3.19 -12.16
C TYR A 266 0.06 -4.28 -13.15
N ASP A 267 -0.38 -3.91 -14.35
CA ASP A 267 -0.75 -4.86 -15.40
C ASP A 267 0.45 -5.70 -15.90
N LYS A 268 1.69 -5.21 -15.75
CA LYS A 268 2.91 -5.95 -16.00
C LYS A 268 3.48 -6.56 -14.71
N LEU A 269 3.47 -5.79 -13.63
CA LEU A 269 3.98 -6.21 -12.33
C LEU A 269 3.43 -7.56 -11.88
N ASP A 270 2.10 -7.70 -11.88
CA ASP A 270 1.43 -8.89 -11.37
C ASP A 270 1.80 -10.16 -12.17
N TYR A 271 1.92 -10.06 -13.51
CA TYR A 271 2.33 -11.21 -14.33
C TYR A 271 3.80 -11.58 -14.17
N ILE A 272 4.69 -10.56 -14.07
CA ILE A 272 6.12 -10.82 -13.85
C ILE A 272 6.31 -11.43 -12.46
N LEU A 273 5.62 -10.89 -11.45
CA LEU A 273 5.67 -11.40 -10.08
C LEU A 273 5.12 -12.84 -9.99
N TYR A 274 4.00 -13.12 -10.67
CA TYR A 274 3.49 -14.49 -10.79
C TYR A 274 4.53 -15.42 -11.43
N GLY A 275 5.22 -14.94 -12.49
CA GLY A 275 6.31 -15.67 -13.13
C GLY A 275 7.46 -15.99 -12.17
N VAL A 276 7.87 -15.00 -11.36
CA VAL A 276 8.91 -15.17 -10.32
C VAL A 276 8.51 -16.25 -9.31
N GLU A 277 7.31 -16.13 -8.73
CA GLU A 277 6.84 -17.02 -7.65
C GLU A 277 6.54 -18.44 -8.12
N ASN A 278 6.20 -18.62 -9.40
CA ASN A 278 5.86 -19.94 -9.96
C ASN A 278 6.96 -20.51 -10.88
N ASN A 279 8.15 -19.87 -10.95
CA ASN A 279 9.29 -20.29 -11.76
C ASN A 279 8.92 -20.47 -13.26
N ILE A 280 8.09 -19.58 -13.81
CA ILE A 280 7.71 -19.59 -15.22
C ILE A 280 8.93 -19.18 -16.07
N PRO A 281 9.21 -19.84 -17.22
CA PRO A 281 10.27 -19.40 -18.12
C PRO A 281 10.10 -17.94 -18.53
N LYS A 282 11.20 -17.17 -18.51
CA LYS A 282 11.18 -15.73 -18.85
C LYS A 282 10.68 -15.47 -20.26
N GLU A 283 10.95 -16.40 -21.16
CA GLU A 283 10.50 -16.37 -22.56
C GLU A 283 8.96 -16.37 -22.65
N GLU A 284 8.29 -17.16 -21.80
CA GLU A 284 6.82 -17.20 -21.76
C GLU A 284 6.24 -15.90 -21.18
N VAL A 285 6.87 -15.35 -20.14
CA VAL A 285 6.45 -14.07 -19.56
C VAL A 285 6.67 -12.93 -20.55
N ALA A 286 7.81 -12.93 -21.26
CA ALA A 286 8.15 -11.96 -22.30
C ALA A 286 7.11 -11.96 -23.44
N ALA A 287 6.78 -13.15 -23.95
CA ALA A 287 5.80 -13.33 -25.01
C ALA A 287 4.38 -12.86 -24.58
N LEU A 288 3.99 -13.10 -23.31
CA LEU A 288 2.69 -12.66 -22.79
C LEU A 288 2.55 -11.15 -22.71
N LEU A 289 3.65 -10.45 -22.36
CA LEU A 289 3.65 -9.02 -22.08
C LEU A 289 4.13 -8.16 -23.25
N ASP A 290 4.45 -8.79 -24.40
CA ASP A 290 5.05 -8.13 -25.57
C ASP A 290 6.34 -7.35 -25.18
N LEU A 291 7.21 -8.03 -24.43
CA LEU A 291 8.50 -7.54 -23.97
C LEU A 291 9.62 -8.48 -24.43
N THR A 292 10.87 -7.99 -24.43
CA THR A 292 12.02 -8.87 -24.68
C THR A 292 12.40 -9.65 -23.41
N VAL A 293 13.13 -10.75 -23.59
CA VAL A 293 13.63 -11.56 -22.47
C VAL A 293 14.58 -10.74 -21.60
N GLU A 294 15.36 -9.84 -22.17
CA GLU A 294 16.26 -8.94 -21.44
C GLU A 294 15.49 -7.93 -20.59
N GLN A 295 14.35 -7.43 -21.09
CA GLN A 295 13.46 -6.55 -20.31
C GLN A 295 12.86 -7.29 -19.12
N ILE A 296 12.38 -8.50 -19.35
CA ILE A 296 11.87 -9.37 -18.26
C ILE A 296 13.00 -9.69 -17.27
N ASP A 297 14.21 -9.99 -17.73
CA ASP A 297 15.34 -10.29 -16.83
C ASP A 297 15.68 -9.11 -15.92
N ARG A 298 15.66 -7.88 -16.44
CA ARG A 298 15.84 -6.67 -15.62
C ARG A 298 14.76 -6.51 -14.57
N ALA A 299 13.49 -6.61 -14.97
CA ALA A 299 12.36 -6.53 -14.03
C ALA A 299 12.38 -7.65 -12.98
N TRP A 300 12.68 -8.88 -13.39
CA TRP A 300 12.82 -10.03 -12.51
C TRP A 300 13.89 -9.83 -11.43
N LYS A 301 15.06 -9.38 -11.85
CA LYS A 301 16.17 -9.06 -10.93
C LYS A 301 15.79 -7.95 -9.94
N ASP A 302 15.07 -6.93 -10.39
CA ASP A 302 14.59 -5.85 -9.52
C ASP A 302 13.62 -6.37 -8.47
N LEU A 303 12.62 -7.16 -8.87
CA LEU A 303 11.63 -7.74 -7.97
C LEU A 303 12.27 -8.68 -6.93
N VAL A 304 13.18 -9.55 -7.37
CA VAL A 304 13.90 -10.46 -6.45
C VAL A 304 14.75 -9.67 -5.45
N ARG A 305 15.48 -8.64 -5.90
CA ARG A 305 16.27 -7.78 -5.00
C ARG A 305 15.42 -7.06 -3.97
N LYS A 306 14.27 -6.50 -4.36
CA LYS A 306 13.34 -5.85 -3.44
C LYS A 306 12.78 -6.84 -2.42
N ARG A 307 12.31 -8.01 -2.87
CA ARG A 307 11.83 -9.07 -2.00
C ARG A 307 12.87 -9.47 -0.95
N ASP A 308 14.11 -9.68 -1.37
CA ASP A 308 15.19 -10.13 -0.48
C ASP A 308 15.63 -9.02 0.47
N ALA A 309 15.76 -7.77 0.00
CA ALA A 309 16.11 -6.61 0.82
C ALA A 309 15.06 -6.31 1.90
N THR A 310 13.79 -6.59 1.62
CA THR A 310 12.66 -6.34 2.52
C THR A 310 12.22 -7.58 3.31
N ARG A 311 12.96 -8.69 3.23
CA ARG A 311 12.62 -9.96 3.88
C ARG A 311 12.35 -9.79 5.36
N HIS A 312 13.17 -8.99 6.06
CA HIS A 312 13.05 -8.72 7.51
C HIS A 312 11.71 -8.08 7.92
N LEU A 313 10.98 -7.45 6.98
CA LEU A 313 9.68 -6.86 7.25
C LEU A 313 8.61 -7.94 7.50
N ARG A 314 8.77 -9.12 6.87
CA ARG A 314 7.81 -10.24 6.90
C ARG A 314 8.15 -11.31 7.93
N GLU A 315 9.34 -11.23 8.52
CA GLU A 315 9.79 -12.23 9.49
C GLU A 315 9.36 -11.88 10.93
N LEU A 316 8.98 -12.90 11.65
CA LEU A 316 8.80 -12.82 13.09
C LEU A 316 10.16 -12.59 13.79
N PRO A 317 10.16 -11.99 14.98
CA PRO A 317 11.39 -11.88 15.76
C PRO A 317 12.02 -13.27 15.99
N PRO A 318 13.32 -13.44 15.71
CA PRO A 318 13.99 -14.70 15.97
C PRO A 318 14.02 -14.99 17.48
N THR A 319 13.80 -16.25 17.85
CA THR A 319 13.87 -16.75 19.22
C THR A 319 14.92 -17.82 19.32
N THR A 320 15.46 -18.02 20.54
CA THR A 320 16.34 -19.16 20.83
C THR A 320 15.50 -20.40 21.11
N GLU A 321 15.86 -21.52 20.51
CA GLU A 321 15.37 -22.85 20.92
C GLU A 321 16.18 -23.33 22.15
N PHE A 322 15.47 -23.80 23.16
CA PHE A 322 16.07 -24.39 24.37
C PHE A 322 15.76 -25.87 24.42
#